data_e6c5d9eb8953a57565335a8ab87fca15
#
_entry.id   e6c5d9eb8953a57565335a8ab87fca15
#
_cell.length_a   1.000
_cell.length_b   1.000
_cell.length_c   1.000
_cell.angle_alpha   90.00
_cell.angle_beta   90.00
_cell.angle_gamma   90.00
#
_symmetry.space_group_name_H-M   'P 1'
#
loop_
_entity.id
_entity.type
_entity.pdbx_description
1 polymer ?
#
loop_
_entity_poly.entity_id
_entity_poly.type
_entity_poly.pdbx_seq_one_letter_code
_entity_poly.pdbx_strand_id
1 'polypeptide(L)'
;MNTAFLIQLLVNGLVVGTLYGVVAMSFVLIYKATQVVNFAQGELLLIGAWVCWALLAKYQVPFWLGMPLTLVFMFAFGIAVQVVILRPMIGEPIISVIMVTIGLSTVFQAALKWIFGVNPQPFPQVFTSKSIDLFGLQIQTVYIMSMVVSIVMMIGMAWFFRASKYGLAMRATAFNQQVAQSLGISVKSVFAMAWAISATVSAVAGVVVAVVNGVSSGLSAYGIKVFPAAILGGLDSVGGAVLGGIIIGLLENVAQFVDSQYLHWGNLYEIAPFYVLIIILMIKPYGLFGTRDIERI
;
A
#
# COMPACT_ATOMS: atom_id res chain seq x y z
N MET A 1 17.86 26.74 13.30
CA MET A 1 16.81 25.84 12.83
C MET A 1 15.83 25.64 13.98
N ASN A 2 14.55 26.01 13.80
CA ASN A 2 13.59 25.94 14.92
C ASN A 2 13.32 24.48 15.23
N THR A 3 13.65 24.02 16.43
CA THR A 3 13.44 22.62 16.87
C THR A 3 11.99 22.17 16.69
N ALA A 4 11.01 23.06 16.91
CA ALA A 4 9.60 22.81 16.68
C ALA A 4 9.29 22.45 15.21
N PHE A 5 9.91 23.13 14.26
CA PHE A 5 9.70 22.86 12.82
C PHE A 5 10.28 21.49 12.42
N LEU A 6 11.43 21.11 12.95
CA LEU A 6 12.05 19.81 12.69
C LEU A 6 11.20 18.67 13.27
N ILE A 7 10.64 18.85 14.46
CA ILE A 7 9.74 17.87 15.07
C ILE A 7 8.46 17.73 14.25
N GLN A 8 7.87 18.83 13.78
CA GLN A 8 6.68 18.79 12.94
C GLN A 8 6.92 18.03 11.63
N LEU A 9 8.08 18.25 11.01
CA LEU A 9 8.49 17.55 9.79
C LEU A 9 8.66 16.05 10.02
N LEU A 10 9.28 15.65 11.13
CA LEU A 10 9.42 14.24 11.49
C LEU A 10 8.06 13.58 11.78
N VAL A 11 7.15 14.28 12.46
CA VAL A 11 5.80 13.79 12.72
C VAL A 11 5.03 13.60 11.41
N ASN A 12 5.06 14.59 10.51
CA ASN A 12 4.42 14.47 9.19
C ASN A 12 5.03 13.32 8.39
N GLY A 13 6.37 13.20 8.39
CA GLY A 13 7.07 12.10 7.72
C GLY A 13 6.69 10.74 8.28
N LEU A 14 6.49 10.64 9.59
CA LEU A 14 6.05 9.41 10.25
C LEU A 14 4.61 9.05 9.82
N VAL A 15 3.70 10.03 9.78
CA VAL A 15 2.31 9.80 9.33
C VAL A 15 2.29 9.30 7.90
N VAL A 16 2.97 9.99 6.97
CA VAL A 16 3.07 9.56 5.56
C VAL A 16 3.74 8.20 5.47
N GLY A 17 4.80 7.98 6.26
CA GLY A 17 5.53 6.72 6.30
C GLY A 17 4.69 5.54 6.78
N THR A 18 3.80 5.73 7.75
CA THR A 18 2.87 4.67 8.16
C THR A 18 1.85 4.33 7.07
N LEU A 19 1.38 5.30 6.30
CA LEU A 19 0.52 5.07 5.13
C LEU A 19 1.26 4.26 4.06
N TYR A 20 2.49 4.65 3.72
CA TYR A 20 3.32 3.88 2.80
C TYR A 20 3.59 2.46 3.31
N GLY A 21 3.80 2.30 4.62
CA GLY A 21 4.00 1.00 5.25
C GLY A 21 2.81 0.05 5.09
N VAL A 22 1.57 0.54 5.23
CA VAL A 22 0.36 -0.27 5.00
C VAL A 22 0.24 -0.69 3.54
N VAL A 23 0.45 0.24 2.61
CA VAL A 23 0.37 -0.07 1.17
C VAL A 23 1.52 -1.00 0.75
N ALA A 24 2.74 -0.77 1.25
CA ALA A 24 3.90 -1.64 0.98
C ALA A 24 3.68 -3.06 1.52
N MET A 25 3.09 -3.17 2.70
CA MET A 25 2.75 -4.46 3.29
C MET A 25 1.72 -5.22 2.44
N SER A 26 0.70 -4.55 1.92
CA SER A 26 -0.30 -5.17 1.03
C SER A 26 0.31 -5.61 -0.29
N PHE A 27 1.28 -4.84 -0.82
CA PHE A 27 2.06 -5.19 -2.01
C PHE A 27 2.94 -6.42 -1.76
N VAL A 28 3.70 -6.43 -0.68
CA VAL A 28 4.57 -7.55 -0.28
C VAL A 28 3.76 -8.81 -0.03
N LEU A 29 2.51 -8.71 0.43
CA LEU A 29 1.62 -9.84 0.60
C LEU A 29 1.37 -10.59 -0.71
N ILE A 30 1.03 -9.87 -1.79
CA ILE A 30 0.85 -10.47 -3.13
C ILE A 30 2.16 -11.06 -3.60
N TYR A 31 3.24 -10.29 -3.55
CA TYR A 31 4.55 -10.76 -3.99
C TYR A 31 4.98 -12.02 -3.26
N LYS A 32 4.83 -12.06 -1.94
CA LYS A 32 5.19 -13.22 -1.12
C LYS A 32 4.37 -14.46 -1.45
N ALA A 33 3.08 -14.31 -1.82
CA ALA A 33 2.24 -15.44 -2.18
C ALA A 33 2.47 -15.92 -3.62
N THR A 34 2.69 -14.99 -4.57
CA THR A 34 2.66 -15.27 -6.02
C THR A 34 4.00 -15.14 -6.71
N GLN A 35 5.01 -14.55 -6.06
CA GLN A 35 6.31 -14.14 -6.62
C GLN A 35 6.18 -13.16 -7.80
N VAL A 36 5.05 -12.48 -7.90
CA VAL A 36 4.75 -11.51 -8.96
C VAL A 36 4.53 -10.13 -8.38
N VAL A 37 5.14 -9.15 -9.03
CA VAL A 37 4.96 -7.73 -8.75
C VAL A 37 3.63 -7.26 -9.31
N ASN A 38 2.77 -6.68 -8.46
CA ASN A 38 1.48 -6.13 -8.88
C ASN A 38 1.60 -4.63 -9.16
N PHE A 39 1.64 -4.25 -10.44
CA PHE A 39 1.67 -2.84 -10.83
C PHE A 39 0.31 -2.13 -10.72
N ALA A 40 -0.79 -2.88 -10.57
CA ALA A 40 -2.12 -2.31 -10.32
C ALA A 40 -2.41 -2.03 -8.84
N GLN A 41 -1.37 -2.02 -7.97
CA GLN A 41 -1.55 -1.82 -6.54
C GLN A 41 -2.13 -0.45 -6.18
N GLY A 42 -1.70 0.59 -6.90
CA GLY A 42 -2.21 1.95 -6.72
C GLY A 42 -3.68 2.09 -7.10
N GLU A 43 -4.12 1.37 -8.12
CA GLU A 43 -5.51 1.36 -8.56
C GLU A 43 -6.42 0.62 -7.58
N LEU A 44 -5.94 -0.45 -6.93
CA LEU A 44 -6.70 -1.11 -5.85
C LEU A 44 -6.96 -0.14 -4.69
N LEU A 45 -5.97 0.67 -4.33
CA LEU A 45 -6.11 1.74 -3.34
C LEU A 45 -7.14 2.78 -3.80
N LEU A 46 -7.03 3.24 -5.05
CA LEU A 46 -7.91 4.23 -5.64
C LEU A 46 -9.35 3.73 -5.76
N ILE A 47 -9.58 2.46 -6.18
CA ILE A 47 -10.90 1.83 -6.23
C ILE A 47 -11.54 1.83 -4.85
N GLY A 48 -10.81 1.42 -3.81
CA GLY A 48 -11.30 1.41 -2.44
C GLY A 48 -11.73 2.80 -1.97
N ALA A 49 -10.93 3.83 -2.27
CA ALA A 49 -11.25 5.21 -1.94
C ALA A 49 -12.51 5.71 -2.66
N TRP A 50 -12.66 5.45 -3.97
CA TRP A 50 -13.84 5.86 -4.74
C TRP A 50 -15.11 5.12 -4.33
N VAL A 51 -15.02 3.82 -4.05
CA VAL A 51 -16.18 3.04 -3.57
C VAL A 51 -16.67 3.56 -2.22
N CYS A 52 -15.75 3.81 -1.29
CA CYS A 52 -16.11 4.38 0.01
C CYS A 52 -16.70 5.78 -0.15
N TRP A 53 -16.06 6.64 -0.95
CA TRP A 53 -16.57 7.97 -1.26
C TRP A 53 -17.99 7.93 -1.86
N ALA A 54 -18.24 7.03 -2.81
CA ALA A 54 -19.55 6.89 -3.44
C ALA A 54 -20.62 6.48 -2.41
N LEU A 55 -20.31 5.53 -1.54
CA LEU A 55 -21.23 5.11 -0.48
C LEU A 55 -21.56 6.27 0.46
N LEU A 56 -20.58 7.06 0.86
CA LEU A 56 -20.76 8.16 1.81
C LEU A 56 -21.35 9.41 1.17
N ALA A 57 -20.78 9.87 0.04
CA ALA A 57 -21.15 11.15 -0.57
C ALA A 57 -22.37 11.05 -1.47
N LYS A 58 -22.47 9.99 -2.30
CA LYS A 58 -23.54 9.84 -3.27
C LYS A 58 -24.76 9.13 -2.69
N TYR A 59 -24.53 8.04 -1.94
CA TYR A 59 -25.61 7.23 -1.35
C TYR A 59 -25.94 7.59 0.10
N GLN A 60 -25.23 8.55 0.71
CA GLN A 60 -25.44 9.04 2.07
C GLN A 60 -25.41 7.93 3.14
N VAL A 61 -24.66 6.86 2.89
CA VAL A 61 -24.46 5.76 3.85
C VAL A 61 -23.54 6.27 4.96
N PRO A 62 -23.89 6.09 6.24
CA PRO A 62 -23.02 6.50 7.34
C PRO A 62 -21.69 5.72 7.32
N PHE A 63 -20.60 6.36 7.73
CA PHE A 63 -19.23 5.81 7.61
C PHE A 63 -19.06 4.42 8.24
N TRP A 64 -19.69 4.20 9.39
CA TRP A 64 -19.62 2.91 10.11
C TRP A 64 -20.24 1.73 9.35
N LEU A 65 -21.13 1.98 8.38
CA LEU A 65 -21.65 0.98 7.43
C LEU A 65 -20.91 1.04 6.10
N GLY A 66 -20.58 2.23 5.60
CA GLY A 66 -19.91 2.43 4.32
C GLY A 66 -18.52 1.79 4.28
N MET A 67 -17.76 1.89 5.38
CA MET A 67 -16.43 1.29 5.45
C MET A 67 -16.47 -0.26 5.41
N PRO A 68 -17.25 -0.97 6.24
CA PRO A 68 -17.40 -2.43 6.12
C PRO A 68 -17.90 -2.88 4.73
N LEU A 69 -18.86 -2.18 4.14
CA LEU A 69 -19.34 -2.49 2.80
C LEU A 69 -18.23 -2.33 1.74
N THR A 70 -17.41 -1.29 1.86
CA THR A 70 -16.23 -1.10 1.00
C THR A 70 -15.26 -2.26 1.16
N LEU A 71 -14.98 -2.72 2.38
CA LEU A 71 -14.08 -3.83 2.62
C LEU A 71 -14.60 -5.15 2.03
N VAL A 72 -15.91 -5.43 2.21
CA VAL A 72 -16.55 -6.62 1.62
C VAL A 72 -16.50 -6.56 0.10
N PHE A 73 -16.82 -5.40 -0.50
CA PHE A 73 -16.72 -5.19 -1.94
C PHE A 73 -15.29 -5.43 -2.43
N MET A 74 -14.29 -4.82 -1.78
CA MET A 74 -12.90 -4.94 -2.20
C MET A 74 -12.33 -6.34 -2.00
N PHE A 75 -12.78 -7.05 -0.97
CA PHE A 75 -12.44 -8.46 -0.77
C PHE A 75 -12.97 -9.32 -1.94
N ALA A 76 -14.25 -9.16 -2.29
CA ALA A 76 -14.85 -9.85 -3.42
C ALA A 76 -14.21 -9.45 -4.76
N PHE A 77 -13.90 -8.16 -4.93
CA PHE A 77 -13.22 -7.63 -6.11
C PHE A 77 -11.82 -8.21 -6.28
N GLY A 78 -11.03 -8.31 -5.21
CA GLY A 78 -9.72 -8.96 -5.22
C GLY A 78 -9.77 -10.43 -5.64
N ILE A 79 -10.78 -11.19 -5.14
CA ILE A 79 -11.04 -12.55 -5.60
C ILE A 79 -11.41 -12.57 -7.08
N ALA A 80 -12.30 -11.69 -7.51
CA ALA A 80 -12.75 -11.63 -8.91
C ALA A 80 -11.58 -11.34 -9.86
N VAL A 81 -10.74 -10.37 -9.55
CA VAL A 81 -9.53 -10.05 -10.33
C VAL A 81 -8.61 -11.26 -10.44
N GLN A 82 -8.37 -11.91 -9.32
CA GLN A 82 -7.51 -13.10 -9.32
C GLN A 82 -8.13 -14.26 -10.13
N VAL A 83 -9.41 -14.56 -9.92
CA VAL A 83 -10.07 -15.72 -10.56
C VAL A 83 -10.24 -15.50 -12.05
N VAL A 84 -10.64 -14.30 -12.48
CA VAL A 84 -10.99 -14.01 -13.89
C VAL A 84 -9.74 -13.71 -14.72
N ILE A 85 -8.78 -12.95 -14.15
CA ILE A 85 -7.67 -12.39 -14.92
C ILE A 85 -6.35 -13.12 -14.62
N LEU A 86 -6.02 -13.33 -13.37
CA LEU A 86 -4.69 -13.81 -13.00
C LEU A 86 -4.61 -15.33 -12.85
N ARG A 87 -5.72 -15.99 -12.56
CA ARG A 87 -5.73 -17.47 -12.47
C ARG A 87 -5.34 -18.16 -13.76
N PRO A 88 -5.76 -17.67 -14.96
CA PRO A 88 -5.28 -18.21 -16.24
C PRO A 88 -3.77 -18.03 -16.46
N MET A 89 -3.17 -17.08 -15.77
CA MET A 89 -1.74 -16.75 -15.90
C MET A 89 -0.84 -17.58 -14.94
N ILE A 90 -1.42 -18.50 -14.16
CA ILE A 90 -0.63 -19.35 -13.26
C ILE A 90 0.17 -20.34 -14.11
N GLY A 91 1.49 -20.27 -13.99
CA GLY A 91 2.44 -21.07 -14.77
C GLY A 91 3.02 -20.35 -15.99
N GLU A 92 2.49 -19.18 -16.34
CA GLU A 92 3.04 -18.35 -17.40
C GLU A 92 4.32 -17.62 -16.95
N PRO A 93 5.18 -17.18 -17.90
CA PRO A 93 6.37 -16.41 -17.58
C PRO A 93 6.05 -15.16 -16.74
N ILE A 94 6.91 -14.85 -15.77
CA ILE A 94 6.73 -13.72 -14.85
C ILE A 94 6.51 -12.40 -15.61
N ILE A 95 7.22 -12.19 -16.73
CA ILE A 95 7.08 -10.99 -17.57
C ILE A 95 5.65 -10.85 -18.11
N SER A 96 5.03 -11.95 -18.55
CA SER A 96 3.64 -11.93 -19.04
C SER A 96 2.66 -11.49 -17.96
N VAL A 97 2.84 -11.99 -16.74
CA VAL A 97 1.98 -11.61 -15.60
C VAL A 97 2.18 -10.15 -15.23
N ILE A 98 3.41 -9.65 -15.25
CA ILE A 98 3.73 -8.23 -15.04
C ILE A 98 3.00 -7.36 -16.09
N MET A 99 3.08 -7.72 -17.38
CA MET A 99 2.41 -6.97 -18.45
C MET A 99 0.89 -6.95 -18.26
N VAL A 100 0.30 -8.05 -17.80
CA VAL A 100 -1.14 -8.11 -17.47
C VAL A 100 -1.46 -7.16 -16.32
N THR A 101 -0.65 -7.08 -15.26
CA THR A 101 -0.92 -6.16 -14.15
C THR A 101 -0.76 -4.69 -14.55
N ILE A 102 0.15 -4.36 -15.47
CA ILE A 102 0.29 -3.01 -16.05
C ILE A 102 -0.95 -2.68 -16.91
N GLY A 103 -1.38 -3.61 -17.77
CA GLY A 103 -2.61 -3.45 -18.54
C GLY A 103 -3.84 -3.28 -17.65
N LEU A 104 -3.90 -4.04 -16.57
CA LEU A 104 -4.98 -3.97 -15.58
C LEU A 104 -5.01 -2.60 -14.86
N SER A 105 -3.84 -2.06 -14.51
CA SER A 105 -3.71 -0.70 -13.96
C SER A 105 -4.35 0.33 -14.91
N THR A 106 -3.99 0.29 -16.19
CA THR A 106 -4.54 1.19 -17.20
C THR A 106 -6.07 1.05 -17.34
N VAL A 107 -6.58 -0.18 -17.36
CA VAL A 107 -8.03 -0.46 -17.46
C VAL A 107 -8.77 0.07 -16.23
N PHE A 108 -8.27 -0.18 -15.03
CA PHE A 108 -8.88 0.30 -13.80
C PHE A 108 -8.89 1.83 -13.72
N GLN A 109 -7.79 2.47 -14.10
CA GLN A 109 -7.71 3.93 -14.13
C GLN A 109 -8.71 4.53 -15.13
N ALA A 110 -8.83 3.95 -16.33
CA ALA A 110 -9.79 4.38 -17.34
C ALA A 110 -11.23 4.17 -16.87
N ALA A 111 -11.54 3.00 -16.29
CA ALA A 111 -12.86 2.69 -15.76
C ALA A 111 -13.28 3.65 -14.64
N LEU A 112 -12.38 3.97 -13.71
CA LEU A 112 -12.65 4.91 -12.62
C LEU A 112 -12.91 6.33 -13.15
N LYS A 113 -12.12 6.79 -14.12
CA LYS A 113 -12.35 8.08 -14.78
C LYS A 113 -13.68 8.14 -15.52
N TRP A 114 -14.08 7.02 -16.13
CA TRP A 114 -15.38 6.92 -16.81
C TRP A 114 -16.55 6.94 -15.83
N ILE A 115 -16.45 6.25 -14.70
CA ILE A 115 -17.54 6.12 -13.70
C ILE A 115 -17.65 7.37 -12.82
N PHE A 116 -16.52 7.91 -12.34
CA PHE A 116 -16.47 8.99 -11.35
C PHE A 116 -16.02 10.33 -11.90
N GLY A 117 -15.53 10.36 -13.15
CA GLY A 117 -14.97 11.56 -13.76
C GLY A 117 -13.50 11.79 -13.40
N VAL A 118 -12.96 12.92 -13.88
CA VAL A 118 -11.54 13.28 -13.71
C VAL A 118 -11.31 14.32 -12.61
N ASN A 119 -12.37 14.96 -12.13
CA ASN A 119 -12.27 16.04 -11.15
C ASN A 119 -12.03 15.50 -9.74
N PRO A 120 -11.07 16.06 -8.99
CA PRO A 120 -10.89 15.73 -7.59
C PRO A 120 -12.17 15.99 -6.80
N GLN A 121 -12.48 15.10 -5.86
CA GLN A 121 -13.64 15.21 -4.99
C GLN A 121 -13.18 15.29 -3.53
N PRO A 122 -13.71 16.21 -2.72
CA PRO A 122 -13.45 16.23 -1.29
C PRO A 122 -14.04 14.97 -0.66
N PHE A 123 -13.28 14.35 0.24
CA PHE A 123 -13.82 13.22 1.01
C PHE A 123 -14.76 13.75 2.10
N PRO A 124 -15.94 13.11 2.33
CA PRO A 124 -16.85 13.53 3.39
C PRO A 124 -16.15 13.58 4.75
N GLN A 125 -16.49 14.58 5.57
CA GLN A 125 -15.89 14.71 6.89
C GLN A 125 -16.38 13.58 7.80
N VAL A 126 -15.52 12.59 7.98
CA VAL A 126 -15.76 11.42 8.84
C VAL A 126 -15.35 11.72 10.27
N PHE A 127 -14.31 12.52 10.45
CA PHE A 127 -13.79 12.92 11.75
C PHE A 127 -13.80 14.44 11.86
N THR A 128 -14.10 14.93 13.05
CA THR A 128 -14.05 16.37 13.33
C THR A 128 -12.61 16.83 13.22
N SER A 129 -12.31 17.68 12.23
CA SER A 129 -10.97 18.27 12.05
C SER A 129 -10.70 19.30 13.14
N LYS A 130 -10.21 18.86 14.30
CA LYS A 130 -9.71 19.72 15.36
C LYS A 130 -8.20 19.66 15.34
N SER A 131 -7.53 20.81 15.52
CA SER A 131 -6.11 20.86 15.80
C SER A 131 -5.90 20.56 17.28
N ILE A 132 -5.06 19.58 17.58
CA ILE A 132 -4.63 19.27 18.93
C ILE A 132 -3.23 19.88 19.09
N ASP A 133 -3.07 20.67 20.11
CA ASP A 133 -1.75 21.22 20.48
C ASP A 133 -1.00 20.17 21.30
N LEU A 134 -0.02 19.54 20.68
CA LEU A 134 0.86 18.55 21.32
C LEU A 134 2.28 19.15 21.41
N PHE A 135 2.69 19.54 22.59
CA PHE A 135 4.03 20.13 22.84
C PHE A 135 4.33 21.38 21.99
N GLY A 136 3.31 22.24 21.73
CA GLY A 136 3.47 23.43 20.90
C GLY A 136 3.39 23.16 19.38
N LEU A 137 2.99 21.94 18.98
CA LEU A 137 2.76 21.54 17.59
C LEU A 137 1.27 21.40 17.34
N GLN A 138 0.76 22.10 16.33
CA GLN A 138 -0.64 21.94 15.91
C GLN A 138 -0.77 20.76 14.94
N ILE A 139 -1.19 19.60 15.47
CA ILE A 139 -1.42 18.40 14.67
C ILE A 139 -2.92 18.23 14.45
N GLN A 140 -3.35 18.10 13.21
CA GLN A 140 -4.76 17.83 12.90
C GLN A 140 -5.12 16.40 13.35
N THR A 141 -6.27 16.25 13.99
CA THR A 141 -6.79 14.95 14.47
C THR A 141 -6.83 13.89 13.38
N VAL A 142 -7.07 14.30 12.12
CA VAL A 142 -7.09 13.41 10.96
C VAL A 142 -5.76 12.66 10.77
N TYR A 143 -4.63 13.32 10.94
CA TYR A 143 -3.30 12.68 10.82
C TYR A 143 -3.06 11.65 11.93
N ILE A 144 -3.47 11.98 13.16
CA ILE A 144 -3.33 11.06 14.31
C ILE A 144 -4.19 9.81 14.07
N MET A 145 -5.45 10.00 13.64
CA MET A 145 -6.35 8.89 13.33
C MET A 145 -5.84 8.04 12.18
N SER A 146 -5.30 8.67 11.13
CA SER A 146 -4.67 7.98 9.99
C SER A 146 -3.51 7.09 10.45
N MET A 147 -2.66 7.61 11.32
CA MET A 147 -1.54 6.87 11.88
C MET A 147 -2.01 5.69 12.75
N VAL A 148 -3.01 5.91 13.62
CA VAL A 148 -3.58 4.86 14.47
C VAL A 148 -4.18 3.74 13.62
N VAL A 149 -5.02 4.07 12.62
CA VAL A 149 -5.61 3.08 11.71
C VAL A 149 -4.50 2.31 10.97
N SER A 150 -3.47 2.98 10.48
CA SER A 150 -2.34 2.36 9.80
C SER A 150 -1.59 1.38 10.72
N ILE A 151 -1.29 1.78 11.95
CA ILE A 151 -0.61 0.93 12.94
C ILE A 151 -1.46 -0.29 13.29
N VAL A 152 -2.76 -0.10 13.54
CA VAL A 152 -3.69 -1.21 13.83
C VAL A 152 -3.73 -2.19 12.67
N MET A 153 -3.80 -1.70 11.43
CA MET A 153 -3.75 -2.54 10.22
C MET A 153 -2.43 -3.30 10.11
N MET A 154 -1.29 -2.66 10.36
CA MET A 154 0.02 -3.30 10.33
C MET A 154 0.13 -4.42 11.37
N ILE A 155 -0.31 -4.17 12.61
CA ILE A 155 -0.32 -5.18 13.68
C ILE A 155 -1.27 -6.32 13.32
N GLY A 156 -2.49 -6.01 12.87
CA GLY A 156 -3.49 -7.00 12.46
C GLY A 156 -2.99 -7.92 11.35
N MET A 157 -2.34 -7.34 10.33
CA MET A 157 -1.75 -8.11 9.23
C MET A 157 -0.55 -8.96 9.67
N ALA A 158 0.33 -8.40 10.51
CA ALA A 158 1.45 -9.17 11.05
C ALA A 158 0.97 -10.37 11.88
N TRP A 159 -0.07 -10.16 12.69
CA TRP A 159 -0.72 -11.22 13.46
C TRP A 159 -1.39 -12.26 12.55
N PHE A 160 -2.18 -11.79 11.55
CA PHE A 160 -2.81 -12.68 10.56
C PHE A 160 -1.78 -13.57 9.86
N PHE A 161 -0.67 -12.99 9.41
CA PHE A 161 0.38 -13.73 8.71
C PHE A 161 1.05 -14.78 9.58
N ARG A 162 1.20 -14.52 10.90
CA ARG A 162 1.85 -15.44 11.84
C ARG A 162 0.90 -16.51 12.37
N ALA A 163 -0.36 -16.14 12.68
CA ALA A 163 -1.27 -16.98 13.45
C ALA A 163 -2.32 -17.71 12.60
N SER A 164 -2.64 -17.23 11.37
CA SER A 164 -3.71 -17.83 10.59
C SER A 164 -3.25 -19.02 9.76
N LYS A 165 -4.18 -19.95 9.49
CA LYS A 165 -3.96 -21.09 8.57
C LYS A 165 -3.65 -20.62 7.14
N TYR A 166 -4.29 -19.52 6.70
CA TYR A 166 -4.01 -18.90 5.39
C TYR A 166 -2.63 -18.29 5.33
N GLY A 167 -2.17 -17.62 6.39
CA GLY A 167 -0.82 -17.12 6.49
C GLY A 167 0.24 -18.24 6.44
N LEU A 168 -0.05 -19.37 7.08
CA LEU A 168 0.80 -20.55 6.96
C LEU A 168 0.84 -21.10 5.53
N ALA A 169 -0.33 -21.24 4.90
CA ALA A 169 -0.45 -21.70 3.51
C ALA A 169 0.27 -20.78 2.53
N MET A 170 0.16 -19.45 2.72
CA MET A 170 0.90 -18.45 1.91
C MET A 170 2.41 -18.61 2.06
N ARG A 171 2.92 -18.79 3.28
CA ARG A 171 4.37 -19.04 3.50
C ARG A 171 4.84 -20.34 2.87
N ALA A 172 4.04 -21.42 2.99
CA ALA A 172 4.37 -22.70 2.36
C ALA A 172 4.41 -22.58 0.83
N THR A 173 3.43 -21.93 0.23
CA THR A 173 3.35 -21.70 -1.22
C THR A 173 4.48 -20.79 -1.72
N ALA A 174 4.86 -19.79 -0.93
CA ALA A 174 5.98 -18.91 -1.23
C ALA A 174 7.32 -19.65 -1.29
N PHE A 175 7.52 -20.63 -0.41
CA PHE A 175 8.73 -21.41 -0.37
C PHE A 175 8.83 -22.39 -1.56
N ASN A 176 7.76 -23.15 -1.83
CA ASN A 176 7.69 -24.05 -2.99
C ASN A 176 6.23 -24.40 -3.31
N GLN A 177 5.75 -23.94 -4.48
CA GLN A 177 4.37 -24.18 -4.90
C GLN A 177 4.06 -25.66 -5.14
N GLN A 178 5.01 -26.43 -5.70
CA GLN A 178 4.83 -27.86 -6.01
C GLN A 178 4.74 -28.68 -4.73
N VAL A 179 5.63 -28.41 -3.77
CA VAL A 179 5.63 -29.09 -2.46
C VAL A 179 4.35 -28.71 -1.68
N ALA A 180 3.93 -27.46 -1.71
CA ALA A 180 2.69 -27.05 -1.06
C ALA A 180 1.47 -27.78 -1.65
N GLN A 181 1.42 -27.94 -2.98
CA GLN A 181 0.36 -28.73 -3.64
C GLN A 181 0.39 -30.19 -3.24
N SER A 182 1.57 -30.80 -3.15
CA SER A 182 1.72 -32.20 -2.70
C SER A 182 1.22 -32.44 -1.28
N LEU A 183 1.30 -31.39 -0.44
CA LEU A 183 0.76 -31.40 0.94
C LEU A 183 -0.74 -31.03 1.01
N GLY A 184 -1.43 -30.92 -0.15
CA GLY A 184 -2.86 -30.65 -0.22
C GLY A 184 -3.23 -29.16 -0.14
N ILE A 185 -2.26 -28.23 -0.21
CA ILE A 185 -2.54 -26.80 -0.21
C ILE A 185 -2.97 -26.35 -1.62
N SER A 186 -4.17 -25.81 -1.74
CA SER A 186 -4.65 -25.27 -3.03
C SER A 186 -4.00 -23.91 -3.31
N VAL A 187 -2.97 -23.90 -4.18
CA VAL A 187 -2.27 -22.67 -4.62
C VAL A 187 -3.25 -21.64 -5.20
N LYS A 188 -4.26 -22.09 -5.96
CA LYS A 188 -5.30 -21.22 -6.53
C LYS A 188 -6.09 -20.48 -5.45
N SER A 189 -6.43 -21.16 -4.35
CA SER A 189 -7.13 -20.55 -3.22
C SER A 189 -6.23 -19.60 -2.42
N VAL A 190 -4.95 -19.96 -2.26
CA VAL A 190 -3.96 -19.09 -1.60
C VAL A 190 -3.77 -17.78 -2.36
N PHE A 191 -3.65 -17.85 -3.68
CA PHE A 191 -3.53 -16.65 -4.52
C PHE A 191 -4.79 -15.79 -4.47
N ALA A 192 -5.99 -16.39 -4.55
CA ALA A 192 -7.25 -15.65 -4.43
C ALA A 192 -7.36 -14.92 -3.09
N MET A 193 -6.98 -15.58 -2.01
CA MET A 193 -6.97 -14.99 -0.67
C MET A 193 -5.92 -13.88 -0.54
N ALA A 194 -4.73 -14.03 -1.11
CA ALA A 194 -3.70 -13.00 -1.11
C ALA A 194 -4.18 -11.72 -1.82
N TRP A 195 -4.82 -11.86 -2.98
CA TRP A 195 -5.39 -10.74 -3.72
C TRP A 195 -6.58 -10.10 -2.99
N ALA A 196 -7.46 -10.90 -2.41
CA ALA A 196 -8.60 -10.41 -1.62
C ALA A 196 -8.14 -9.56 -0.43
N ILE A 197 -7.20 -10.08 0.36
CA ILE A 197 -6.67 -9.39 1.54
C ILE A 197 -5.90 -8.13 1.11
N SER A 198 -5.05 -8.23 0.10
CA SER A 198 -4.31 -7.09 -0.40
C SER A 198 -5.23 -5.97 -0.91
N ALA A 199 -6.28 -6.29 -1.68
CA ALA A 199 -7.27 -5.31 -2.13
C ALA A 199 -7.99 -4.66 -0.95
N THR A 200 -8.35 -5.44 0.08
CA THR A 200 -9.00 -4.93 1.30
C THR A 200 -8.09 -3.98 2.08
N VAL A 201 -6.82 -4.37 2.29
CA VAL A 201 -5.83 -3.54 3.00
C VAL A 201 -5.54 -2.27 2.20
N SER A 202 -5.42 -2.38 0.87
CA SER A 202 -5.24 -1.22 -0.01
C SER A 202 -6.43 -0.27 0.05
N ALA A 203 -7.66 -0.79 0.17
CA ALA A 203 -8.85 0.05 0.32
C ALA A 203 -8.81 0.85 1.63
N VAL A 204 -8.41 0.23 2.75
CA VAL A 204 -8.23 0.96 4.02
C VAL A 204 -7.21 2.09 3.84
N ALA A 205 -6.04 1.79 3.27
CA ALA A 205 -5.02 2.80 3.01
C ALA A 205 -5.54 3.91 2.08
N GLY A 206 -6.29 3.54 1.02
CA GLY A 206 -6.90 4.47 0.09
C GLY A 206 -7.90 5.42 0.74
N VAL A 207 -8.76 4.89 1.61
CA VAL A 207 -9.72 5.70 2.37
C VAL A 207 -8.98 6.64 3.32
N VAL A 208 -7.95 6.15 4.03
CA VAL A 208 -7.17 6.97 4.95
C VAL A 208 -6.46 8.12 4.21
N VAL A 209 -5.85 7.84 3.06
CA VAL A 209 -5.23 8.88 2.22
C VAL A 209 -6.29 9.84 1.67
N ALA A 210 -7.46 9.33 1.26
CA ALA A 210 -8.56 10.14 0.73
C ALA A 210 -9.18 11.08 1.78
N VAL A 211 -9.25 10.66 3.05
CA VAL A 211 -9.72 11.52 4.16
C VAL A 211 -8.79 12.72 4.35
N VAL A 212 -7.49 12.56 4.08
CA VAL A 212 -6.49 13.63 4.21
C VAL A 212 -6.45 14.52 2.95
N ASN A 213 -6.42 13.91 1.76
CA ASN A 213 -6.11 14.61 0.51
C ASN A 213 -7.30 14.75 -0.46
N GLY A 214 -8.48 14.20 -0.11
CA GLY A 214 -9.57 14.02 -1.05
C GLY A 214 -9.35 12.84 -1.99
N VAL A 215 -10.34 12.54 -2.83
CA VAL A 215 -10.26 11.46 -3.84
C VAL A 215 -9.95 12.05 -5.21
N SER A 216 -8.86 11.63 -5.79
CA SER A 216 -8.46 12.03 -7.15
C SER A 216 -7.67 10.91 -7.82
N SER A 217 -7.53 10.96 -9.14
CA SER A 217 -6.68 10.00 -9.87
C SER A 217 -5.21 10.03 -9.42
N GLY A 218 -4.78 11.10 -8.77
CA GLY A 218 -3.43 11.21 -8.19
C GLY A 218 -3.16 10.24 -7.03
N LEU A 219 -4.22 9.68 -6.40
CA LEU A 219 -4.01 8.69 -5.35
C LEU A 219 -3.35 7.40 -5.88
N SER A 220 -3.50 7.05 -7.15
CA SER A 220 -2.82 5.88 -7.72
C SER A 220 -1.30 6.01 -7.69
N ALA A 221 -0.77 7.23 -7.70
CA ALA A 221 0.67 7.49 -7.58
C ALA A 221 1.27 6.97 -6.26
N TYR A 222 0.46 6.87 -5.19
CA TYR A 222 0.90 6.22 -3.95
C TYR A 222 1.32 4.75 -4.18
N GLY A 223 0.70 4.05 -5.14
CA GLY A 223 1.10 2.71 -5.54
C GLY A 223 2.52 2.66 -6.09
N ILE A 224 2.92 3.64 -6.90
CA ILE A 224 4.28 3.73 -7.47
C ILE A 224 5.30 4.08 -6.38
N LYS A 225 4.98 5.03 -5.50
CA LYS A 225 5.85 5.44 -4.37
C LYS A 225 6.09 4.33 -3.35
N VAL A 226 5.20 3.36 -3.29
CA VAL A 226 5.33 2.19 -2.41
C VAL A 226 6.38 1.18 -2.90
N PHE A 227 6.69 1.15 -4.19
CA PHE A 227 7.75 0.28 -4.70
C PHE A 227 9.10 0.50 -4.01
N PRO A 228 9.65 1.73 -3.94
CA PRO A 228 10.85 1.98 -3.14
C PRO A 228 10.73 1.48 -1.71
N ALA A 229 9.59 1.67 -1.07
CA ALA A 229 9.37 1.24 0.31
C ALA A 229 9.39 -0.29 0.45
N ALA A 230 8.70 -1.00 -0.43
CA ALA A 230 8.62 -2.46 -0.42
C ALA A 230 9.96 -3.11 -0.74
N ILE A 231 10.68 -2.59 -1.74
CA ILE A 231 11.99 -3.11 -2.16
C ILE A 231 13.05 -2.80 -1.11
N LEU A 232 13.07 -1.58 -0.59
CA LEU A 232 13.97 -1.17 0.48
C LEU A 232 13.77 -2.02 1.75
N GLY A 233 12.53 -2.30 2.10
CA GLY A 233 12.20 -3.18 3.21
C GLY A 233 12.56 -4.64 2.98
N GLY A 234 12.53 -5.10 1.73
CA GLY A 234 12.69 -6.48 1.28
C GLY A 234 11.34 -7.07 0.86
N LEU A 235 11.25 -7.50 -0.42
CA LEU A 235 10.02 -7.97 -1.06
C LEU A 235 9.39 -9.22 -0.41
N ASP A 236 10.16 -9.97 0.35
CA ASP A 236 9.73 -11.16 1.09
C ASP A 236 9.46 -10.90 2.59
N SER A 237 9.69 -9.67 3.05
CA SER A 237 9.55 -9.29 4.47
C SER A 237 8.41 -8.31 4.71
N VAL A 238 7.29 -8.81 5.26
CA VAL A 238 6.14 -7.96 5.65
C VAL A 238 6.53 -6.89 6.67
N GLY A 239 7.34 -7.24 7.67
CA GLY A 239 7.86 -6.28 8.66
C GLY A 239 8.85 -5.29 8.04
N GLY A 240 9.68 -5.78 7.10
CA GLY A 240 10.58 -4.94 6.32
C GLY A 240 9.84 -3.89 5.49
N ALA A 241 8.74 -4.26 4.83
CA ALA A 241 7.91 -3.34 4.05
C ALA A 241 7.36 -2.18 4.92
N VAL A 242 6.94 -2.49 6.14
CA VAL A 242 6.48 -1.47 7.11
C VAL A 242 7.59 -0.48 7.43
N LEU A 243 8.77 -0.99 7.78
CA LEU A 243 9.93 -0.14 8.09
C LEU A 243 10.41 0.64 6.86
N GLY A 244 10.40 0.00 5.68
CA GLY A 244 10.69 0.65 4.41
C GLY A 244 9.74 1.81 4.15
N GLY A 245 8.44 1.63 4.39
CA GLY A 245 7.43 2.69 4.27
C GLY A 245 7.72 3.88 5.20
N ILE A 246 8.04 3.62 6.46
CA ILE A 246 8.38 4.66 7.43
C ILE A 246 9.63 5.42 7.00
N ILE A 247 10.68 4.71 6.57
CA ILE A 247 11.93 5.32 6.10
C ILE A 247 11.66 6.21 4.87
N ILE A 248 10.91 5.73 3.89
CA ILE A 248 10.59 6.51 2.67
C ILE A 248 9.76 7.74 3.03
N GLY A 249 8.75 7.62 3.89
CA GLY A 249 7.95 8.78 4.30
C GLY A 249 8.76 9.84 5.04
N LEU A 250 9.70 9.45 5.90
CA LEU A 250 10.63 10.36 6.54
C LEU A 250 11.56 11.02 5.53
N LEU A 251 12.11 10.24 4.59
CA LEU A 251 12.99 10.75 3.52
C LEU A 251 12.30 11.76 2.61
N GLU A 252 11.05 11.50 2.21
CA GLU A 252 10.27 12.45 1.40
C GLU A 252 10.11 13.79 2.12
N ASN A 253 9.75 13.77 3.39
CA ASN A 253 9.56 15.00 4.17
C ASN A 253 10.89 15.75 4.40
N VAL A 254 11.98 15.02 4.65
CA VAL A 254 13.32 15.64 4.75
C VAL A 254 13.75 16.23 3.41
N ALA A 255 13.54 15.50 2.30
CA ALA A 255 13.86 15.98 0.96
C ALA A 255 13.04 17.22 0.59
N GLN A 256 11.74 17.24 0.94
CA GLN A 256 10.89 18.40 0.73
C GLN A 256 11.39 19.62 1.51
N PHE A 257 11.84 19.41 2.74
CA PHE A 257 12.43 20.48 3.54
C PHE A 257 13.73 21.03 2.92
N VAL A 258 14.66 20.15 2.55
CA VAL A 258 15.93 20.53 1.94
C VAL A 258 15.69 21.28 0.64
N ASP A 259 14.75 20.80 -0.18
CA ASP A 259 14.40 21.45 -1.44
C ASP A 259 13.80 22.84 -1.21
N SER A 260 12.87 22.98 -0.26
CA SER A 260 12.20 24.27 0.00
C SER A 260 13.11 25.31 0.63
N GLN A 261 14.13 24.91 1.41
CA GLN A 261 14.99 25.83 2.16
C GLN A 261 16.33 26.15 1.49
N TYR A 262 16.87 25.18 0.72
CA TYR A 262 18.26 25.29 0.25
C TYR A 262 18.42 25.16 -1.27
N LEU A 263 17.72 24.20 -1.90
CA LEU A 263 17.99 23.84 -3.29
C LEU A 263 17.06 24.54 -4.28
N HIS A 264 15.79 24.70 -3.95
CA HIS A 264 14.74 25.31 -4.79
C HIS A 264 14.63 24.68 -6.19
N TRP A 265 14.95 23.36 -6.30
CA TRP A 265 14.87 22.63 -7.56
C TRP A 265 13.44 22.26 -7.94
N GLY A 266 12.52 22.20 -6.94
CA GLY A 266 11.17 21.70 -7.07
C GLY A 266 11.13 20.17 -7.21
N ASN A 267 10.22 19.53 -6.49
CA ASN A 267 9.94 18.09 -6.59
C ASN A 267 11.09 17.12 -6.18
N LEU A 268 12.10 17.56 -5.43
CA LEU A 268 13.14 16.67 -4.91
C LEU A 268 12.54 15.51 -4.10
N TYR A 269 11.44 15.76 -3.38
CA TYR A 269 10.74 14.76 -2.57
C TYR A 269 10.17 13.58 -3.40
N GLU A 270 9.88 13.80 -4.69
CA GLU A 270 9.37 12.73 -5.56
C GLU A 270 10.46 11.76 -5.99
N ILE A 271 11.69 12.25 -6.18
CA ILE A 271 12.81 11.46 -6.72
C ILE A 271 13.74 10.93 -5.62
N ALA A 272 13.81 11.58 -4.46
CA ALA A 272 14.69 11.18 -3.36
C ALA A 272 14.51 9.71 -2.90
N PRO A 273 13.28 9.18 -2.78
CA PRO A 273 13.07 7.77 -2.43
C PRO A 273 13.76 6.80 -3.40
N PHE A 274 13.74 7.10 -4.69
CA PHE A 274 14.34 6.24 -5.73
C PHE A 274 15.87 6.30 -5.69
N TYR A 275 16.47 7.47 -5.44
CA TYR A 275 17.92 7.58 -5.26
C TYR A 275 18.40 6.78 -4.05
N VAL A 276 17.70 6.91 -2.93
CA VAL A 276 18.05 6.15 -1.71
C VAL A 276 17.87 4.65 -1.95
N LEU A 277 16.81 4.25 -2.65
CA LEU A 277 16.61 2.85 -3.05
C LEU A 277 17.80 2.32 -3.84
N ILE A 278 18.25 3.04 -4.89
CA ILE A 278 19.39 2.62 -5.72
C ILE A 278 20.64 2.45 -4.86
N ILE A 279 20.96 3.43 -4.00
CA ILE A 279 22.14 3.36 -3.12
C ILE A 279 22.05 2.15 -2.19
N ILE A 280 20.89 1.89 -1.59
CA ILE A 280 20.72 0.75 -0.69
C ILE A 280 20.81 -0.58 -1.44
N LEU A 281 20.24 -0.69 -2.64
CA LEU A 281 20.33 -1.90 -3.44
C LEU A 281 21.76 -2.19 -3.92
N MET A 282 22.57 -1.17 -4.15
CA MET A 282 24.00 -1.36 -4.45
C MET A 282 24.79 -1.99 -3.27
N ILE A 283 24.33 -1.74 -2.04
CA ILE A 283 24.97 -2.26 -0.81
C ILE A 283 24.31 -3.57 -0.36
N LYS A 284 22.96 -3.62 -0.41
CA LYS A 284 22.12 -4.75 -0.01
C LYS A 284 21.07 -5.06 -1.08
N PRO A 285 21.38 -5.89 -2.08
CA PRO A 285 20.50 -6.17 -3.22
C PRO A 285 19.15 -6.82 -2.84
N TYR A 286 19.07 -7.44 -1.66
CA TYR A 286 17.82 -8.06 -1.15
C TYR A 286 17.00 -7.11 -0.27
N GLY A 287 17.37 -5.83 -0.16
CA GLY A 287 16.78 -4.88 0.77
C GLY A 287 17.31 -5.04 2.21
N LEU A 288 16.73 -4.27 3.13
CA LEU A 288 17.22 -4.23 4.53
C LEU A 288 16.93 -5.53 5.29
N PHE A 289 15.77 -6.16 5.02
CA PHE A 289 15.24 -7.32 5.76
C PHE A 289 14.87 -8.48 4.83
N GLY A 290 15.25 -8.43 3.55
CA GLY A 290 15.05 -9.51 2.60
C GLY A 290 15.95 -10.71 2.90
N THR A 291 15.48 -11.91 2.57
CA THR A 291 16.25 -13.15 2.68
C THR A 291 17.17 -13.31 1.47
N ARG A 292 18.40 -13.82 1.71
CA ARG A 292 19.30 -14.19 0.62
C ARG A 292 18.83 -15.49 0.02
N ASP A 293 18.51 -15.51 -1.26
CA ASP A 293 18.35 -16.75 -2.00
C ASP A 293 19.73 -17.39 -2.14
N ILE A 294 19.93 -18.50 -1.47
CA ILE A 294 21.13 -19.33 -1.63
C ILE A 294 20.79 -20.31 -2.75
N GLU A 295 21.16 -20.00 -3.97
CA GLU A 295 21.21 -21.00 -5.03
C GLU A 295 22.19 -22.09 -4.60
N ARG A 296 21.68 -23.24 -4.19
CA ARG A 296 22.50 -24.44 -4.05
C ARG A 296 22.75 -24.94 -5.46
N ILE A 297 24.00 -24.75 -5.93
CA ILE A 297 24.55 -25.34 -7.12
C ILE A 297 24.60 -26.87 -6.93
#